data_af9a566d6f0ffbfc83110c1f213ed9f2
#
_entry.id   af9a566d6f0ffbfc83110c1f213ed9f2
#
_cell.length_a   1.000
_cell.length_b   1.000
_cell.length_c   1.000
_cell.angle_alpha   90.00
_cell.angle_beta   90.00
_cell.angle_gamma   90.00
#
_symmetry.space_group_name_H-M   'P 1'
#
loop_
_entity.id
_entity.type
_entity.pdbx_description
1 polymer ?
#
loop_
_entity_poly.entity_id
_entity_poly.type
_entity_poly.pdbx_seq_one_letter_code
_entity_poly.pdbx_strand_id
1 'polypeptide(L)'
;MTGSLWVGTYPDGGPAGSGEGIWRVRVDASTGELSAARLVVETPAPSFLALHPRGHTLYAVAEVDKGTVTAFAVSPDGLAPLGTQATGGALPCHVLATADALYVANYGSGDFTTFGLAADGGFAGGPEVHGNSGSGPDPERQEGPHAHYIGIVGDEVWVSDLGTDELRRYRPRPGGASAAGIAARLPAGAGPRHFVAIGDVVVVATELVAGVYVLDHQTAAVVARHDVAAARGHLQPSHLALSPDGSHLFVAVRGVDVLSTFAVSAGAVRLEHLADTPVGRGPRHFAVLPPIAGTDAALVVVADQQASTLTALRVDRETGSGTPVGSVPLPAPACVLPAR
;
A
#
# COMPACT_ATOMS: atom_id res chain seq x y z
N MET A 1 25.12 -0.83 7.72
CA MET A 1 24.20 -0.05 8.58
C MET A 1 22.93 -0.85 8.72
N THR A 2 22.39 -0.98 9.92
CA THR A 2 21.14 -1.74 10.15
C THR A 2 19.97 -0.79 9.99
N GLY A 3 19.10 -1.07 9.03
CA GLY A 3 17.82 -0.39 8.89
C GLY A 3 16.75 -1.00 9.81
N SER A 4 15.58 -0.39 9.86
CA SER A 4 14.41 -1.00 10.50
C SER A 4 13.12 -0.73 9.72
N LEU A 5 12.14 -1.59 9.95
CA LEU A 5 10.82 -1.54 9.34
C LEU A 5 9.76 -1.40 10.44
N TRP A 6 8.74 -0.61 10.18
CA TRP A 6 7.47 -0.68 10.87
C TRP A 6 6.56 -1.65 10.13
N VAL A 7 5.87 -2.51 10.87
CA VAL A 7 4.96 -3.50 10.30
C VAL A 7 3.63 -3.42 11.02
N GLY A 8 2.58 -3.15 10.25
CA GLY A 8 1.21 -3.22 10.72
C GLY A 8 0.65 -4.63 10.50
N THR A 9 -0.26 -5.06 11.38
CA THR A 9 -0.80 -6.42 11.37
C THR A 9 -2.33 -6.44 11.40
N TYR A 10 -2.89 -7.58 11.01
CA TYR A 10 -4.31 -7.90 11.21
C TYR A 10 -4.50 -8.77 12.46
N PRO A 11 -5.76 -8.91 12.95
CA PRO A 11 -6.10 -9.96 13.90
C PRO A 11 -5.76 -11.34 13.32
N ASP A 12 -5.01 -12.15 14.04
CA ASP A 12 -4.63 -13.50 13.61
C ASP A 12 -5.75 -14.50 13.95
N GLY A 13 -6.85 -14.45 13.17
CA GLY A 13 -8.02 -15.32 13.34
C GLY A 13 -8.95 -14.96 14.50
N GLY A 14 -8.65 -13.93 15.27
CA GLY A 14 -9.50 -13.39 16.32
C GLY A 14 -10.27 -12.13 15.90
N PRO A 15 -11.14 -11.57 16.76
CA PRO A 15 -11.75 -10.28 16.53
C PRO A 15 -10.69 -9.16 16.59
N ALA A 16 -10.98 -8.00 15.99
CA ALA A 16 -10.11 -6.84 16.10
C ALA A 16 -9.85 -6.47 17.57
N GLY A 17 -8.58 -6.16 17.89
CA GLY A 17 -8.12 -5.94 19.26
C GLY A 17 -7.64 -7.20 19.98
N SER A 18 -7.47 -8.32 19.28
CA SER A 18 -7.02 -9.59 19.86
C SER A 18 -5.50 -9.82 19.73
N GLY A 19 -4.70 -8.81 20.02
CA GLY A 19 -3.23 -8.92 20.09
C GLY A 19 -2.48 -8.48 18.84
N GLU A 20 -3.16 -7.90 17.86
CA GLU A 20 -2.52 -7.24 16.75
C GLU A 20 -1.92 -5.89 17.14
N GLY A 21 -0.97 -5.38 16.35
CA GLY A 21 -0.30 -4.13 16.67
C GLY A 21 0.74 -3.72 15.64
N ILE A 22 1.53 -2.72 16.01
CA ILE A 22 2.64 -2.23 15.20
C ILE A 22 3.93 -2.85 15.71
N TRP A 23 4.63 -3.52 14.83
CA TRP A 23 5.89 -4.20 15.09
C TRP A 23 7.06 -3.43 14.52
N ARG A 24 8.23 -3.64 15.09
CA ARG A 24 9.51 -3.18 14.55
C ARG A 24 10.39 -4.36 14.23
N VAL A 25 10.92 -4.39 13.00
CA VAL A 25 11.81 -5.44 12.51
C VAL A 25 13.12 -4.80 12.06
N ARG A 26 14.27 -5.41 12.37
CA ARG A 26 15.57 -4.96 11.89
C ARG A 26 15.90 -5.61 10.55
N VAL A 27 16.57 -4.84 9.70
CA VAL A 27 17.08 -5.29 8.41
C VAL A 27 18.58 -5.00 8.38
N ASP A 28 19.38 -6.00 8.11
CA ASP A 28 20.81 -5.81 7.81
C ASP A 28 20.94 -5.33 6.36
N ALA A 29 21.43 -4.11 6.17
CA ALA A 29 21.57 -3.51 4.84
C ALA A 29 22.68 -4.16 3.98
N SER A 30 23.54 -4.98 4.56
CA SER A 30 24.60 -5.68 3.83
C SER A 30 24.22 -7.08 3.36
N THR A 31 23.29 -7.74 4.07
CA THR A 31 22.85 -9.11 3.77
C THR A 31 21.38 -9.19 3.36
N GLY A 32 20.55 -8.21 3.77
CA GLY A 32 19.10 -8.28 3.66
C GLY A 32 18.45 -9.14 4.74
N GLU A 33 19.21 -9.67 5.69
CA GLU A 33 18.70 -10.53 6.75
C GLU A 33 17.75 -9.76 7.68
N LEU A 34 16.63 -10.40 8.02
CA LEU A 34 15.63 -9.87 8.95
C LEU A 34 15.86 -10.45 10.35
N SER A 35 15.75 -9.65 11.37
CA SER A 35 15.91 -10.10 12.75
C SER A 35 15.11 -9.24 13.75
N ALA A 36 14.95 -9.78 14.96
CA ALA A 36 14.39 -9.09 16.13
C ALA A 36 13.04 -8.42 15.89
N ALA A 37 12.05 -9.18 15.41
CA ALA A 37 10.65 -8.72 15.39
C ALA A 37 10.18 -8.44 16.84
N ARG A 38 9.75 -7.21 17.10
CA ARG A 38 9.29 -6.76 18.42
C ARG A 38 8.00 -5.99 18.27
N LEU A 39 6.97 -6.39 19.02
CA LEU A 39 5.75 -5.59 19.18
C LEU A 39 6.10 -4.27 19.91
N VAL A 40 5.73 -3.15 19.28
CA VAL A 40 6.02 -1.80 19.81
C VAL A 40 4.80 -1.22 20.50
N VAL A 41 3.64 -1.42 19.90
CA VAL A 41 2.35 -0.96 20.46
C VAL A 41 1.23 -1.88 20.00
N GLU A 42 0.37 -2.30 20.91
CA GLU A 42 -0.89 -2.94 20.60
C GLU A 42 -1.91 -1.88 20.17
N THR A 43 -2.55 -2.10 19.04
CA THR A 43 -3.60 -1.22 18.50
C THR A 43 -4.48 -2.02 17.55
N PRO A 44 -5.79 -1.79 17.51
CA PRO A 44 -6.72 -2.59 16.73
C PRO A 44 -6.43 -2.53 15.24
N ALA A 45 -6.30 -3.69 14.59
CA ALA A 45 -6.19 -3.89 13.14
C ALA A 45 -5.41 -2.80 12.40
N PRO A 46 -4.12 -2.50 12.77
CA PRO A 46 -3.32 -1.47 12.09
C PRO A 46 -2.84 -1.98 10.71
N SER A 47 -3.78 -2.23 9.81
CA SER A 47 -3.54 -2.89 8.53
C SER A 47 -2.75 -2.05 7.54
N PHE A 48 -2.72 -0.72 7.72
CA PHE A 48 -1.91 0.18 6.92
C PHE A 48 -1.27 1.29 7.76
N LEU A 49 -0.03 1.63 7.40
CA LEU A 49 0.80 2.60 8.09
C LEU A 49 1.31 3.66 7.12
N ALA A 50 1.46 4.89 7.58
CA ALA A 50 2.16 5.95 6.86
C ALA A 50 3.08 6.74 7.79
N LEU A 51 4.23 7.21 7.30
CA LEU A 51 5.07 8.17 8.00
C LEU A 51 4.79 9.58 7.51
N HIS A 52 4.71 10.52 8.43
CA HIS A 52 4.81 11.94 8.08
C HIS A 52 6.08 12.20 7.27
N PRO A 53 6.09 13.07 6.23
CA PRO A 53 7.27 13.31 5.40
C PRO A 53 8.52 13.71 6.18
N ARG A 54 8.39 14.33 7.36
CA ARG A 54 9.51 14.65 8.28
C ARG A 54 9.95 13.48 9.16
N GLY A 55 9.25 12.34 9.12
CA GLY A 55 9.61 11.12 9.85
C GLY A 55 9.32 11.09 11.35
N HIS A 56 8.79 12.17 11.92
CA HIS A 56 8.56 12.29 13.37
C HIS A 56 7.22 11.72 13.86
N THR A 57 6.30 11.41 12.95
CA THR A 57 4.97 10.87 13.27
C THR A 57 4.63 9.71 12.36
N LEU A 58 4.11 8.63 12.96
CA LEU A 58 3.58 7.47 12.26
C LEU A 58 2.06 7.47 12.44
N TYR A 59 1.34 7.20 11.36
CA TYR A 59 -0.11 7.06 11.36
C TYR A 59 -0.47 5.61 11.09
N ALA A 60 -1.46 5.11 11.82
CA ALA A 60 -2.00 3.77 11.64
C ALA A 60 -3.53 3.84 11.56
N VAL A 61 -4.12 3.24 10.55
CA VAL A 61 -5.57 3.00 10.52
C VAL A 61 -5.93 1.88 11.49
N ALA A 62 -7.19 1.87 11.96
CA ALA A 62 -7.79 0.69 12.57
C ALA A 62 -8.90 0.21 11.62
N GLU A 63 -8.62 -0.87 10.89
CA GLU A 63 -9.53 -1.44 9.87
C GLU A 63 -10.65 -2.24 10.54
N VAL A 64 -11.59 -1.50 11.11
CA VAL A 64 -12.77 -1.99 11.85
C VAL A 64 -14.01 -1.24 11.38
N ASP A 65 -15.22 -1.75 11.71
CA ASP A 65 -16.50 -1.15 11.29
C ASP A 65 -16.66 0.33 11.69
N LYS A 66 -16.17 0.69 12.87
CA LYS A 66 -16.06 2.09 13.31
C LYS A 66 -14.62 2.54 13.13
N GLY A 67 -14.27 2.84 11.88
CA GLY A 67 -12.91 3.14 11.49
C GLY A 67 -12.29 4.30 12.27
N THR A 68 -11.04 4.13 12.69
CA THR A 68 -10.24 5.19 13.30
C THR A 68 -8.86 5.28 12.66
N VAL A 69 -8.18 6.40 12.91
CA VAL A 69 -6.77 6.58 12.60
C VAL A 69 -6.07 7.17 13.81
N THR A 70 -4.93 6.59 14.18
CA THR A 70 -4.11 7.04 15.32
C THR A 70 -2.79 7.63 14.81
N ALA A 71 -2.42 8.80 15.35
CA ALA A 71 -1.11 9.41 15.17
C ALA A 71 -0.21 9.03 16.34
N PHE A 72 1.02 8.63 16.07
CA PHE A 72 2.04 8.26 17.05
C PHE A 72 3.30 9.10 16.85
N ALA A 73 3.81 9.74 17.89
CA ALA A 73 5.15 10.30 17.88
C ALA A 73 6.19 9.17 17.78
N VAL A 74 7.12 9.31 16.83
CA VAL A 74 8.21 8.35 16.64
C VAL A 74 9.42 8.79 17.46
N SER A 75 9.94 7.88 18.28
CA SER A 75 11.15 8.08 19.06
C SER A 75 12.08 6.86 18.98
N PRO A 76 13.36 6.96 19.41
CA PRO A 76 14.23 5.79 19.50
C PRO A 76 13.66 4.67 20.39
N ASP A 77 12.89 5.03 21.41
CA ASP A 77 12.31 4.10 22.39
C ASP A 77 11.02 3.43 21.88
N GLY A 78 10.37 3.98 20.85
CA GLY A 78 9.16 3.43 20.27
C GLY A 78 8.16 4.46 19.77
N LEU A 79 6.88 4.16 19.93
CA LEU A 79 5.73 4.95 19.49
C LEU A 79 4.94 5.44 20.70
N ALA A 80 4.65 6.73 20.76
CA ALA A 80 3.79 7.34 21.79
C ALA A 80 2.55 7.95 21.11
N PRO A 81 1.32 7.65 21.55
CA PRO A 81 0.12 8.16 20.90
C PRO A 81 0.01 9.69 21.07
N LEU A 82 -0.20 10.41 19.98
CA LEU A 82 -0.52 11.85 19.95
C LEU A 82 -2.04 12.08 19.94
N GLY A 83 -2.81 11.11 19.44
CA GLY A 83 -4.26 11.18 19.41
C GLY A 83 -4.85 10.20 18.40
N THR A 84 -6.15 9.93 18.57
CA THR A 84 -6.94 9.08 17.71
C THR A 84 -8.17 9.85 17.25
N GLN A 85 -8.53 9.72 15.96
CA GLN A 85 -9.72 10.30 15.37
C GLN A 85 -10.56 9.22 14.69
N ALA A 86 -11.89 9.34 14.74
CA ALA A 86 -12.77 8.57 13.89
C ALA A 86 -12.55 8.99 12.42
N THR A 87 -12.50 8.03 11.50
CA THR A 87 -12.40 8.35 10.06
C THR A 87 -13.73 8.80 9.46
N GLY A 88 -14.83 8.59 10.18
CA GLY A 88 -16.18 8.86 9.68
C GLY A 88 -16.71 7.81 8.72
N GLY A 89 -15.91 6.76 8.43
CA GLY A 89 -16.24 5.63 7.57
C GLY A 89 -15.93 4.29 8.24
N ALA A 90 -16.09 3.21 7.48
CA ALA A 90 -15.89 1.83 7.91
C ALA A 90 -14.70 1.18 7.19
N LEU A 91 -13.99 0.30 7.90
CA LEU A 91 -12.86 -0.48 7.39
C LEU A 91 -11.82 0.36 6.65
N PRO A 92 -11.20 1.39 7.31
CA PRO A 92 -10.14 2.16 6.68
C PRO A 92 -8.94 1.26 6.38
N CYS A 93 -8.58 1.12 5.10
CA CYS A 93 -7.58 0.17 4.62
C CYS A 93 -6.31 0.82 4.07
N HIS A 94 -6.30 2.15 3.92
CA HIS A 94 -5.12 2.88 3.45
C HIS A 94 -5.03 4.27 4.06
N VAL A 95 -3.81 4.74 4.30
CA VAL A 95 -3.52 6.08 4.80
C VAL A 95 -2.30 6.67 4.08
N LEU A 96 -2.38 7.95 3.73
CA LEU A 96 -1.28 8.72 3.13
C LEU A 96 -1.12 10.04 3.88
N ALA A 97 0.11 10.39 4.25
CA ALA A 97 0.44 11.63 4.91
C ALA A 97 1.21 12.58 3.99
N THR A 98 0.79 13.84 3.96
CA THR A 98 1.56 14.98 3.42
C THR A 98 2.10 15.85 4.56
N ALA A 99 2.67 16.99 4.25
CA ALA A 99 3.24 17.89 5.26
C ALA A 99 2.18 18.51 6.20
N ASP A 100 0.95 18.68 5.72
CA ASP A 100 -0.13 19.42 6.37
C ASP A 100 -1.49 18.70 6.36
N ALA A 101 -1.57 17.53 5.71
CA ALA A 101 -2.81 16.76 5.60
C ALA A 101 -2.57 15.24 5.70
N LEU A 102 -3.55 14.56 6.26
CA LEU A 102 -3.66 13.10 6.27
C LEU A 102 -4.88 12.67 5.47
N TYR A 103 -4.73 11.66 4.66
CA TYR A 103 -5.75 11.11 3.78
C TYR A 103 -6.01 9.65 4.12
N VAL A 104 -7.27 9.26 4.23
CA VAL A 104 -7.70 7.89 4.60
C VAL A 104 -8.72 7.38 3.59
N ALA A 105 -8.52 6.17 3.08
CA ALA A 105 -9.49 5.44 2.28
C ALA A 105 -10.24 4.43 3.16
N ASN A 106 -11.56 4.56 3.23
CA ASN A 106 -12.43 3.67 3.99
C ASN A 106 -13.06 2.66 3.03
N TYR A 107 -12.58 1.43 3.05
CA TYR A 107 -13.04 0.39 2.13
C TYR A 107 -14.51 0.02 2.34
N GLY A 108 -14.92 -0.17 3.59
CA GLY A 108 -16.26 -0.66 3.91
C GLY A 108 -17.39 0.31 3.59
N SER A 109 -17.14 1.63 3.68
CA SER A 109 -18.12 2.66 3.35
C SER A 109 -17.87 3.37 2.02
N GLY A 110 -16.72 3.12 1.39
CA GLY A 110 -16.34 3.73 0.11
C GLY A 110 -15.94 5.21 0.18
N ASP A 111 -15.79 5.76 1.38
CA ASP A 111 -15.48 7.17 1.59
C ASP A 111 -13.98 7.45 1.53
N PHE A 112 -13.65 8.67 1.11
CA PHE A 112 -12.34 9.27 1.27
C PHE A 112 -12.39 10.34 2.36
N THR A 113 -11.51 10.24 3.36
CA THR A 113 -11.50 11.16 4.50
C THR A 113 -10.20 11.93 4.56
N THR A 114 -10.28 13.22 4.91
CA THR A 114 -9.12 14.09 5.07
C THR A 114 -9.08 14.71 6.46
N PHE A 115 -7.86 14.94 6.97
CA PHE A 115 -7.59 15.61 8.24
C PHE A 115 -6.49 16.66 8.03
N GLY A 116 -6.62 17.81 8.66
CA GLY A 116 -5.51 18.73 8.81
C GLY A 116 -4.51 18.22 9.85
N LEU A 117 -3.22 18.46 9.61
CA LEU A 117 -2.14 18.11 10.54
C LEU A 117 -1.54 19.34 11.20
N ALA A 118 -1.26 19.23 12.49
CA ALA A 118 -0.51 20.22 13.26
C ALA A 118 1.01 20.06 13.01
N ALA A 119 1.81 20.98 13.50
CA ALA A 119 3.26 20.99 13.27
C ALA A 119 4.00 19.80 13.88
N ASP A 120 3.45 19.18 14.92
CA ASP A 120 3.94 17.96 15.57
C ASP A 120 3.45 16.67 14.87
N GLY A 121 2.61 16.81 13.83
CA GLY A 121 1.98 15.71 13.12
C GLY A 121 0.71 15.16 13.79
N GLY A 122 0.25 15.77 14.89
CA GLY A 122 -1.06 15.51 15.48
C GLY A 122 -2.20 16.07 14.60
N PHE A 123 -3.44 15.74 14.94
CA PHE A 123 -4.60 16.24 14.21
C PHE A 123 -4.90 17.71 14.53
N ALA A 124 -5.10 18.54 13.52
CA ALA A 124 -5.46 19.96 13.66
C ALA A 124 -6.98 20.22 13.58
N GLY A 125 -7.79 19.18 13.59
CA GLY A 125 -9.26 19.26 13.50
C GLY A 125 -9.90 17.88 13.32
N GLY A 126 -11.21 17.88 13.12
CA GLY A 126 -11.96 16.66 12.85
C GLY A 126 -11.87 16.23 11.38
N PRO A 127 -12.48 15.07 11.04
CA PRO A 127 -12.53 14.55 9.68
C PRO A 127 -13.38 15.40 8.74
N GLU A 128 -12.94 15.51 7.50
CA GLU A 128 -13.78 15.90 6.38
C GLU A 128 -13.99 14.67 5.49
N VAL A 129 -15.23 14.21 5.40
CA VAL A 129 -15.58 12.96 4.70
C VAL A 129 -16.15 13.27 3.32
N HIS A 130 -15.58 12.63 2.30
CA HIS A 130 -16.02 12.72 0.91
C HIS A 130 -16.62 11.37 0.49
N GLY A 131 -17.94 11.30 0.48
CA GLY A 131 -18.69 10.13 0.05
C GLY A 131 -18.59 9.89 -1.44
N ASN A 132 -18.87 8.65 -1.84
CA ASN A 132 -18.99 8.23 -3.22
C ASN A 132 -20.32 7.50 -3.45
N SER A 133 -20.66 7.24 -4.73
CA SER A 133 -21.83 6.49 -5.14
C SER A 133 -21.55 5.75 -6.45
N GLY A 134 -22.29 4.69 -6.69
CA GLY A 134 -22.14 3.82 -7.85
C GLY A 134 -21.90 2.38 -7.43
N SER A 135 -21.77 1.50 -8.40
CA SER A 135 -21.51 0.07 -8.23
C SER A 135 -20.88 -0.49 -9.50
N GLY A 136 -20.30 -1.68 -9.41
CA GLY A 136 -19.79 -2.43 -10.54
C GLY A 136 -20.59 -3.72 -10.79
N PRO A 137 -20.11 -4.58 -11.70
CA PRO A 137 -20.84 -5.78 -12.09
C PRO A 137 -20.72 -6.95 -11.09
N ASP A 138 -19.76 -6.93 -10.18
CA ASP A 138 -19.58 -7.98 -9.17
C ASP A 138 -20.52 -7.70 -7.97
N PRO A 139 -21.56 -8.52 -7.75
CA PRO A 139 -22.57 -8.24 -6.72
C PRO A 139 -22.06 -8.45 -5.29
N GLU A 140 -20.90 -9.12 -5.10
CA GLU A 140 -20.31 -9.40 -3.78
C GLU A 140 -19.17 -8.43 -3.42
N ARG A 141 -18.56 -7.83 -4.45
CA ARG A 141 -17.37 -7.01 -4.28
C ARG A 141 -17.51 -5.59 -4.84
N GLN A 142 -18.61 -5.32 -5.56
CA GLN A 142 -18.88 -4.03 -6.19
C GLN A 142 -20.34 -3.61 -6.00
N GLU A 143 -20.98 -4.04 -4.91
CA GLU A 143 -22.35 -3.63 -4.52
C GLU A 143 -22.46 -2.13 -4.22
N GLY A 144 -21.34 -1.50 -3.92
CA GLY A 144 -21.16 -0.09 -3.62
C GLY A 144 -19.73 0.38 -3.84
N PRO A 145 -19.43 1.65 -3.54
CA PRO A 145 -18.06 2.15 -3.57
C PRO A 145 -17.18 1.46 -2.53
N HIS A 146 -15.91 1.22 -2.88
CA HIS A 146 -14.87 0.68 -2.00
C HIS A 146 -13.55 1.41 -2.23
N ALA A 147 -13.37 2.56 -1.57
CA ALA A 147 -12.12 3.31 -1.62
C ALA A 147 -10.96 2.46 -1.05
N HIS A 148 -9.92 2.21 -1.86
CA HIS A 148 -8.90 1.23 -1.48
C HIS A 148 -7.48 1.79 -1.33
N TYR A 149 -7.08 2.73 -2.15
CA TYR A 149 -5.71 3.27 -2.15
C TYR A 149 -5.70 4.75 -2.49
N ILE A 150 -4.73 5.46 -1.97
CA ILE A 150 -4.51 6.88 -2.17
C ILE A 150 -3.09 7.10 -2.67
N GLY A 151 -2.93 7.84 -3.75
CA GLY A 151 -1.62 8.20 -4.29
C GLY A 151 -1.59 9.64 -4.79
N ILE A 152 -0.39 10.18 -4.93
CA ILE A 152 -0.16 11.49 -5.54
C ILE A 152 0.11 11.28 -7.03
N VAL A 153 -0.63 12.00 -7.88
CA VAL A 153 -0.46 11.99 -9.33
C VAL A 153 -0.35 13.44 -9.79
N GLY A 154 0.84 13.86 -10.19
CA GLY A 154 1.14 15.28 -10.43
C GLY A 154 0.97 16.09 -9.14
N ASP A 155 0.06 17.05 -9.16
CA ASP A 155 -0.31 17.91 -8.02
C ASP A 155 -1.65 17.50 -7.38
N GLU A 156 -2.24 16.40 -7.81
CA GLU A 156 -3.53 15.90 -7.32
C GLU A 156 -3.37 14.68 -6.40
N VAL A 157 -4.37 14.46 -5.54
CA VAL A 157 -4.57 13.23 -4.79
C VAL A 157 -5.56 12.36 -5.56
N TRP A 158 -5.16 11.15 -5.90
CA TRP A 158 -6.05 10.19 -6.53
C TRP A 158 -6.40 9.07 -5.56
N VAL A 159 -7.62 8.56 -5.68
CA VAL A 159 -8.15 7.46 -4.86
C VAL A 159 -8.69 6.38 -5.80
N SER A 160 -8.19 5.15 -5.66
CA SER A 160 -8.81 4.02 -6.36
C SER A 160 -10.07 3.58 -5.64
N ASP A 161 -11.12 3.37 -6.40
CA ASP A 161 -12.39 2.84 -5.92
C ASP A 161 -12.66 1.49 -6.59
N LEU A 162 -12.40 0.42 -5.84
CA LEU A 162 -12.54 -0.97 -6.32
C LEU A 162 -14.01 -1.26 -6.69
N GLY A 163 -14.94 -0.71 -5.95
CA GLY A 163 -16.36 -0.99 -6.10
C GLY A 163 -17.00 -0.34 -7.32
N THR A 164 -16.44 0.77 -7.82
CA THR A 164 -17.01 1.52 -8.95
C THR A 164 -16.14 1.50 -10.21
N ASP A 165 -15.01 0.77 -10.19
CA ASP A 165 -14.02 0.73 -11.28
C ASP A 165 -13.45 2.11 -11.64
N GLU A 166 -13.30 3.00 -10.63
CA GLU A 166 -12.89 4.38 -10.84
C GLU A 166 -11.57 4.71 -10.13
N LEU A 167 -10.80 5.62 -10.73
CA LEU A 167 -9.83 6.45 -10.04
C LEU A 167 -10.45 7.83 -9.86
N ARG A 168 -10.63 8.26 -8.62
CA ARG A 168 -11.19 9.56 -8.27
C ARG A 168 -10.07 10.53 -7.99
N ARG A 169 -10.28 11.80 -8.29
CA ARG A 169 -9.28 12.83 -8.05
C ARG A 169 -9.77 13.91 -7.11
N TYR A 170 -8.84 14.44 -6.36
CA TYR A 170 -9.04 15.50 -5.40
C TYR A 170 -7.89 16.51 -5.52
N ARG A 171 -8.19 17.80 -5.36
CA ARG A 171 -7.17 18.85 -5.31
C ARG A 171 -6.78 19.10 -3.87
N PRO A 172 -5.49 18.94 -3.52
CA PRO A 172 -4.99 19.31 -2.20
C PRO A 172 -5.30 20.76 -1.87
N ARG A 173 -5.62 21.03 -0.61
CA ARG A 173 -5.73 22.36 -0.03
C ARG A 173 -5.22 22.32 1.41
N PRO A 174 -4.90 23.46 2.03
CA PRO A 174 -4.45 23.48 3.42
C PRO A 174 -5.38 22.70 4.32
N GLY A 175 -4.83 21.67 4.99
CA GLY A 175 -5.55 20.81 5.93
C GLY A 175 -6.56 19.84 5.33
N GLY A 176 -6.53 19.57 4.01
CA GLY A 176 -7.47 18.64 3.38
C GLY A 176 -7.39 18.57 1.87
N ALA A 177 -8.52 18.25 1.23
CA ALA A 177 -8.64 18.21 -0.23
C ALA A 177 -10.07 18.54 -0.67
N SER A 178 -10.26 18.92 -1.92
CA SER A 178 -11.55 19.16 -2.54
C SER A 178 -11.79 18.21 -3.70
N ALA A 179 -12.98 17.62 -3.80
CA ALA A 179 -13.33 16.73 -4.90
C ALA A 179 -13.17 17.43 -6.26
N ALA A 180 -12.54 16.74 -7.20
CA ALA A 180 -12.28 17.24 -8.56
C ALA A 180 -12.86 16.30 -9.65
N GLY A 181 -13.65 15.31 -9.24
CA GLY A 181 -14.36 14.38 -10.11
C GLY A 181 -13.61 13.06 -10.32
N ILE A 182 -13.80 12.45 -11.46
CA ILE A 182 -13.23 11.16 -11.83
C ILE A 182 -11.97 11.45 -12.67
N ALA A 183 -10.86 10.83 -12.28
CA ALA A 183 -9.60 10.88 -13.02
C ALA A 183 -9.62 9.90 -14.19
N ALA A 184 -10.05 8.65 -13.94
CA ALA A 184 -10.13 7.61 -14.95
C ALA A 184 -11.17 6.56 -14.58
N ARG A 185 -11.67 5.83 -15.60
CA ARG A 185 -12.49 4.63 -15.45
C ARG A 185 -11.75 3.44 -16.05
N LEU A 186 -11.74 2.35 -15.31
CA LEU A 186 -11.25 1.06 -15.81
C LEU A 186 -12.42 0.26 -16.42
N PRO A 187 -12.12 -0.81 -17.18
CA PRO A 187 -13.17 -1.71 -17.65
C PRO A 187 -14.00 -2.26 -16.49
N ALA A 188 -15.29 -2.43 -16.74
CA ALA A 188 -16.25 -2.91 -15.75
C ALA A 188 -15.80 -4.26 -15.13
N GLY A 189 -15.80 -4.35 -13.81
CA GLY A 189 -15.35 -5.52 -13.06
C GLY A 189 -13.84 -5.58 -12.83
N ALA A 190 -13.07 -4.57 -13.23
CA ALA A 190 -11.61 -4.58 -13.05
C ALA A 190 -11.21 -4.56 -11.57
N GLY A 191 -11.88 -3.76 -10.76
CA GLY A 191 -11.59 -3.58 -9.34
C GLY A 191 -10.21 -2.97 -9.08
N PRO A 192 -10.00 -1.67 -9.38
CA PRO A 192 -8.70 -1.02 -9.15
C PRO A 192 -8.37 -1.01 -7.66
N ARG A 193 -7.17 -1.50 -7.34
CA ARG A 193 -6.75 -1.65 -5.95
C ARG A 193 -5.66 -0.66 -5.57
N HIS A 194 -4.44 -0.84 -6.05
CA HIS A 194 -3.31 0.06 -5.82
C HIS A 194 -2.77 0.57 -7.17
N PHE A 195 -2.12 1.73 -7.15
CA PHE A 195 -1.52 2.31 -8.35
C PHE A 195 -0.24 3.08 -8.03
N VAL A 196 0.54 3.34 -9.06
CA VAL A 196 1.74 4.19 -9.00
C VAL A 196 1.80 5.09 -10.24
N ALA A 197 2.18 6.35 -10.04
CA ALA A 197 2.44 7.27 -11.15
C ALA A 197 3.88 7.10 -11.65
N ILE A 198 4.07 7.05 -12.98
CA ILE A 198 5.37 6.93 -13.65
C ILE A 198 5.40 7.91 -14.81
N GLY A 199 6.06 9.05 -14.66
CA GLY A 199 6.04 10.08 -15.70
C GLY A 199 4.61 10.50 -16.05
N ASP A 200 4.24 10.36 -17.33
CA ASP A 200 2.92 10.75 -17.84
C ASP A 200 1.86 9.63 -17.76
N VAL A 201 2.13 8.53 -17.06
CA VAL A 201 1.17 7.44 -16.92
C VAL A 201 0.93 7.05 -15.46
N VAL A 202 -0.21 6.40 -15.24
CA VAL A 202 -0.57 5.74 -13.98
C VAL A 202 -0.70 4.25 -14.22
N VAL A 203 0.05 3.46 -13.48
CA VAL A 203 0.00 1.99 -13.53
C VAL A 203 -0.85 1.47 -12.39
N VAL A 204 -1.90 0.72 -12.70
CA VAL A 204 -2.93 0.27 -11.76
C VAL A 204 -2.96 -1.26 -11.70
N ALA A 205 -2.83 -1.81 -10.51
CA ALA A 205 -3.13 -3.22 -10.24
C ALA A 205 -4.62 -3.37 -9.94
N THR A 206 -5.28 -4.31 -10.63
CA THR A 206 -6.70 -4.61 -10.47
C THR A 206 -6.89 -5.96 -9.79
N GLU A 207 -7.77 -6.00 -8.78
CA GLU A 207 -7.93 -7.17 -7.91
C GLU A 207 -8.93 -8.19 -8.45
N LEU A 208 -10.07 -7.73 -9.03
CA LEU A 208 -11.18 -8.61 -9.40
C LEU A 208 -10.95 -9.28 -10.76
N VAL A 209 -10.65 -8.49 -11.79
CA VAL A 209 -10.09 -9.03 -13.04
C VAL A 209 -8.59 -8.75 -13.00
N ALA A 210 -7.83 -9.76 -12.57
CA ALA A 210 -6.41 -9.63 -12.31
C ALA A 210 -5.64 -9.10 -13.52
N GLY A 211 -4.94 -7.99 -13.33
CA GLY A 211 -4.17 -7.33 -14.38
C GLY A 211 -3.39 -6.13 -13.89
N VAL A 212 -2.51 -5.65 -14.75
CA VAL A 212 -1.81 -4.38 -14.61
C VAL A 212 -2.21 -3.51 -15.79
N TYR A 213 -2.92 -2.42 -15.51
CA TYR A 213 -3.37 -1.45 -16.50
C TYR A 213 -2.45 -0.23 -16.52
N VAL A 214 -2.12 0.24 -17.70
CA VAL A 214 -1.38 1.49 -17.90
C VAL A 214 -2.35 2.53 -18.45
N LEU A 215 -2.49 3.62 -17.74
CA LEU A 215 -3.38 4.73 -18.08
C LEU A 215 -2.55 5.95 -18.45
N ASP A 216 -2.89 6.60 -19.54
CA ASP A 216 -2.37 7.95 -19.82
C ASP A 216 -2.94 8.94 -18.80
N HIS A 217 -2.08 9.67 -18.12
CA HIS A 217 -2.47 10.57 -17.02
C HIS A 217 -3.33 11.75 -17.51
N GLN A 218 -3.11 12.25 -18.72
CA GLN A 218 -3.79 13.45 -19.23
C GLN A 218 -5.15 13.11 -19.83
N THR A 219 -5.22 12.02 -20.59
CA THR A 219 -6.43 11.63 -21.31
C THR A 219 -7.29 10.64 -20.56
N ALA A 220 -6.77 10.05 -19.48
CA ALA A 220 -7.39 8.95 -18.72
C ALA A 220 -7.63 7.67 -19.54
N ALA A 221 -7.06 7.58 -20.72
CA ALA A 221 -7.22 6.42 -21.59
C ALA A 221 -6.39 5.23 -21.09
N VAL A 222 -6.94 4.02 -21.14
CA VAL A 222 -6.17 2.79 -20.99
C VAL A 222 -5.32 2.61 -22.25
N VAL A 223 -4.00 2.71 -22.10
CA VAL A 223 -3.05 2.59 -23.22
C VAL A 223 -2.41 1.21 -23.31
N ALA A 224 -2.40 0.45 -22.22
CA ALA A 224 -1.96 -0.95 -22.23
C ALA A 224 -2.59 -1.74 -21.08
N ARG A 225 -2.64 -3.06 -21.24
CA ARG A 225 -2.95 -4.04 -20.18
C ARG A 225 -1.95 -5.18 -20.27
N HIS A 226 -1.45 -5.60 -19.12
CA HIS A 226 -0.54 -6.73 -18.97
C HIS A 226 -1.15 -7.77 -18.04
N ASP A 227 -0.86 -9.03 -18.27
CA ASP A 227 -1.11 -10.07 -17.28
C ASP A 227 -0.22 -9.81 -16.06
N VAL A 228 -0.77 -10.01 -14.87
CA VAL A 228 -0.09 -9.65 -13.62
C VAL A 228 1.00 -10.64 -13.23
N ALA A 229 0.91 -11.88 -13.72
CA ALA A 229 1.86 -12.96 -13.53
C ALA A 229 1.80 -13.93 -14.72
N ALA A 230 2.88 -14.65 -14.98
CA ALA A 230 2.89 -15.77 -15.90
C ALA A 230 2.28 -17.04 -15.26
N ALA A 231 2.32 -17.12 -13.93
CA ALA A 231 1.70 -18.18 -13.15
C ALA A 231 0.19 -18.28 -13.42
N ARG A 232 -0.32 -19.51 -13.48
CA ARG A 232 -1.75 -19.79 -13.70
C ARG A 232 -2.42 -20.22 -12.42
N GLY A 233 -3.65 -19.77 -12.19
CA GLY A 233 -4.43 -20.10 -10.99
C GLY A 233 -5.33 -18.95 -10.56
N HIS A 234 -5.67 -18.91 -9.28
CA HIS A 234 -6.35 -17.77 -8.70
C HIS A 234 -5.36 -16.63 -8.54
N LEU A 235 -5.58 -15.54 -9.26
CA LEU A 235 -4.73 -14.35 -9.26
C LEU A 235 -5.47 -13.20 -8.58
N GLN A 236 -4.89 -12.67 -7.52
CA GLN A 236 -5.46 -11.55 -6.77
C GLN A 236 -4.36 -10.53 -6.43
N PRO A 237 -4.04 -9.60 -7.34
CA PRO A 237 -3.05 -8.56 -7.09
C PRO A 237 -3.36 -7.77 -5.84
N SER A 238 -2.33 -7.47 -5.05
CA SER A 238 -2.49 -6.76 -3.77
C SER A 238 -1.78 -5.42 -3.74
N HIS A 239 -0.47 -5.39 -3.91
CA HIS A 239 0.32 -4.16 -3.87
C HIS A 239 1.24 -4.09 -5.06
N LEU A 240 1.56 -2.86 -5.49
CA LEU A 240 2.59 -2.60 -6.48
C LEU A 240 3.46 -1.41 -6.05
N ALA A 241 4.74 -1.47 -6.41
CA ALA A 241 5.68 -0.39 -6.17
C ALA A 241 6.85 -0.46 -7.16
N LEU A 242 7.47 0.70 -7.40
CA LEU A 242 8.68 0.80 -8.20
C LEU A 242 9.93 0.52 -7.38
N SER A 243 10.98 0.06 -8.05
CA SER A 243 12.34 0.15 -7.54
C SER A 243 12.73 1.63 -7.35
N PRO A 244 13.68 1.96 -6.44
CA PRO A 244 14.08 3.34 -6.17
C PRO A 244 14.58 4.10 -7.39
N ASP A 245 15.11 3.41 -8.40
CA ASP A 245 15.59 3.99 -9.66
C ASP A 245 14.51 3.99 -10.77
N GLY A 246 13.30 3.49 -10.47
CA GLY A 246 12.18 3.42 -11.40
C GLY A 246 12.33 2.40 -12.53
N SER A 247 13.39 1.57 -12.54
CA SER A 247 13.65 0.61 -13.61
C SER A 247 12.81 -0.67 -13.54
N HIS A 248 12.25 -0.97 -12.36
CA HIS A 248 11.40 -2.16 -12.14
C HIS A 248 10.10 -1.79 -11.44
N LEU A 249 9.05 -2.50 -11.83
CA LEU A 249 7.78 -2.53 -11.13
C LEU A 249 7.61 -3.92 -10.49
N PHE A 250 7.32 -3.94 -9.22
CA PHE A 250 6.98 -5.15 -8.46
C PHE A 250 5.48 -5.20 -8.21
N VAL A 251 4.89 -6.39 -8.29
CA VAL A 251 3.48 -6.64 -7.98
C VAL A 251 3.36 -7.88 -7.12
N ALA A 252 2.79 -7.76 -5.93
CA ALA A 252 2.47 -8.91 -5.09
C ALA A 252 1.13 -9.52 -5.55
N VAL A 253 1.09 -10.83 -5.76
CA VAL A 253 -0.07 -11.56 -6.29
C VAL A 253 -0.44 -12.70 -5.34
N ARG A 254 -1.56 -12.54 -4.66
CA ARG A 254 -2.14 -13.56 -3.76
C ARG A 254 -2.78 -14.68 -4.57
N GLY A 255 -2.94 -15.84 -3.96
CA GLY A 255 -3.52 -17.04 -4.56
C GLY A 255 -2.49 -17.92 -5.23
N VAL A 256 -1.70 -17.40 -6.17
CA VAL A 256 -0.48 -18.06 -6.69
C VAL A 256 0.74 -17.75 -5.85
N ASP A 257 0.64 -16.76 -4.96
CA ASP A 257 1.62 -16.36 -3.94
C ASP A 257 3.01 -16.08 -4.50
N VAL A 258 3.06 -15.09 -5.40
CA VAL A 258 4.30 -14.64 -6.05
C VAL A 258 4.50 -13.12 -5.91
N LEU A 259 5.75 -12.71 -6.00
CA LEU A 259 6.16 -11.35 -6.34
C LEU A 259 6.50 -11.35 -7.83
N SER A 260 5.66 -10.72 -8.65
CA SER A 260 5.92 -10.54 -10.08
C SER A 260 6.78 -9.30 -10.30
N THR A 261 7.79 -9.42 -11.15
CA THR A 261 8.72 -8.35 -11.52
C THR A 261 8.57 -8.00 -12.99
N PHE A 262 8.47 -6.70 -13.26
CA PHE A 262 8.43 -6.14 -14.62
C PHE A 262 9.58 -5.15 -14.80
N ALA A 263 10.24 -5.20 -15.96
CA ALA A 263 11.10 -4.11 -16.41
C ALA A 263 10.24 -2.94 -16.88
N VAL A 264 10.66 -1.72 -16.52
CA VAL A 264 10.02 -0.46 -16.91
C VAL A 264 10.94 0.26 -17.88
N SER A 265 10.53 0.40 -19.15
CA SER A 265 11.32 1.14 -20.13
C SER A 265 11.02 2.64 -20.07
N ALA A 266 12.06 3.46 -20.23
CA ALA A 266 11.94 4.92 -20.25
C ALA A 266 11.19 5.41 -21.51
N GLY A 267 10.41 6.50 -21.36
CA GLY A 267 9.84 7.27 -22.47
C GLY A 267 8.40 6.96 -22.85
N ALA A 268 8.04 5.77 -23.23
CA ALA A 268 6.66 5.26 -23.24
C ALA A 268 6.64 4.13 -22.23
N VAL A 269 5.87 4.23 -21.18
CA VAL A 269 5.91 3.22 -20.12
C VAL A 269 5.47 1.86 -20.69
N ARG A 270 6.46 1.08 -21.02
CA ARG A 270 6.29 -0.30 -21.50
C ARG A 270 6.73 -1.21 -20.37
N LEU A 271 5.84 -2.08 -19.95
CA LEU A 271 6.12 -3.11 -18.96
C LEU A 271 6.46 -4.40 -19.66
N GLU A 272 7.59 -4.99 -19.31
CA GLU A 272 7.99 -6.32 -19.75
C GLU A 272 8.08 -7.25 -18.54
N HIS A 273 7.26 -8.31 -18.52
CA HIS A 273 7.31 -9.28 -17.43
C HIS A 273 8.63 -10.05 -17.48
N LEU A 274 9.37 -10.04 -16.36
CA LEU A 274 10.66 -10.70 -16.21
C LEU A 274 10.53 -12.03 -15.48
N ALA A 275 9.96 -12.02 -14.27
CA ALA A 275 9.91 -13.20 -13.42
C ALA A 275 8.73 -13.15 -12.43
N ASP A 276 8.31 -14.35 -12.00
CA ASP A 276 7.47 -14.58 -10.84
C ASP A 276 8.30 -15.28 -9.77
N THR A 277 8.55 -14.59 -8.67
CA THR A 277 9.29 -15.15 -7.52
C THR A 277 8.31 -15.68 -6.48
N PRO A 278 8.34 -16.97 -6.14
CA PRO A 278 7.52 -17.53 -5.06
C PRO A 278 7.82 -16.86 -3.72
N VAL A 279 6.75 -16.54 -2.96
CA VAL A 279 6.83 -15.95 -1.61
C VAL A 279 5.95 -16.75 -0.64
N GLY A 280 5.81 -16.28 0.58
CA GLY A 280 4.90 -16.87 1.54
C GLY A 280 3.43 -16.68 1.15
N ARG A 281 2.53 -17.45 1.76
CA ARG A 281 1.10 -17.44 1.44
C ARG A 281 0.45 -16.09 1.78
N GLY A 282 -0.34 -15.57 0.83
CA GLY A 282 -1.10 -14.34 0.96
C GLY A 282 -0.24 -13.06 1.00
N PRO A 283 0.67 -12.82 0.02
CA PRO A 283 1.49 -11.62 -0.01
C PRO A 283 0.60 -10.37 -0.17
N ARG A 284 0.43 -9.60 0.91
CA ARG A 284 -0.52 -8.47 0.95
C ARG A 284 0.12 -7.13 0.61
N HIS A 285 1.33 -6.91 1.10
CA HIS A 285 2.11 -5.68 0.91
C HIS A 285 3.60 -6.00 0.91
N PHE A 286 4.40 -5.10 0.41
CA PHE A 286 5.87 -5.18 0.51
C PHE A 286 6.49 -3.79 0.54
N ALA A 287 7.72 -3.72 1.01
CA ALA A 287 8.55 -2.53 0.88
C ALA A 287 9.74 -2.83 -0.01
N VAL A 288 10.05 -1.89 -0.92
CA VAL A 288 11.28 -1.91 -1.69
C VAL A 288 12.29 -1.03 -0.97
N LEU A 289 13.39 -1.62 -0.56
CA LEU A 289 14.47 -0.98 0.17
C LEU A 289 15.62 -0.60 -0.78
N PRO A 290 16.52 0.31 -0.37
CA PRO A 290 17.74 0.56 -1.11
C PRO A 290 18.51 -0.76 -1.38
N PRO A 291 19.26 -0.85 -2.47
CA PRO A 291 20.03 -2.04 -2.81
C PRO A 291 20.95 -2.48 -1.67
N ILE A 292 21.18 -3.79 -1.56
CA ILE A 292 22.16 -4.36 -0.65
C ILE A 292 23.54 -3.78 -0.99
N ALA A 293 24.25 -3.31 0.01
CA ALA A 293 25.56 -2.66 -0.16
C ALA A 293 26.52 -3.51 -1.01
N GLY A 294 27.06 -2.90 -2.06
CA GLY A 294 27.98 -3.56 -3.00
C GLY A 294 27.32 -4.43 -4.07
N THR A 295 26.00 -4.37 -4.21
CA THR A 295 25.24 -5.04 -5.27
C THR A 295 24.30 -4.09 -5.94
N ASP A 296 23.84 -4.43 -7.17
CA ASP A 296 22.77 -3.71 -7.87
C ASP A 296 21.39 -4.33 -7.61
N ALA A 297 21.31 -5.40 -6.80
CA ALA A 297 20.08 -6.11 -6.54
C ALA A 297 19.15 -5.30 -5.64
N ALA A 298 17.87 -5.20 -6.01
CA ALA A 298 16.86 -4.62 -5.15
C ALA A 298 16.58 -5.53 -3.93
N LEU A 299 16.36 -4.93 -2.77
CA LEU A 299 15.91 -5.64 -1.58
C LEU A 299 14.42 -5.40 -1.39
N VAL A 300 13.61 -6.47 -1.44
CA VAL A 300 12.17 -6.40 -1.26
C VAL A 300 11.77 -7.20 -0.03
N VAL A 301 11.02 -6.58 0.90
CA VAL A 301 10.50 -7.27 2.10
C VAL A 301 8.99 -7.41 1.97
N VAL A 302 8.54 -8.66 1.86
CA VAL A 302 7.14 -9.02 1.61
C VAL A 302 6.44 -9.38 2.92
N ALA A 303 5.24 -8.85 3.11
CA ALA A 303 4.30 -9.24 4.17
C ALA A 303 3.44 -10.41 3.68
N ASP A 304 3.81 -11.61 4.07
CA ASP A 304 3.10 -12.86 3.75
C ASP A 304 2.04 -13.11 4.83
N GLN A 305 0.91 -12.41 4.68
CA GLN A 305 -0.12 -12.29 5.72
C GLN A 305 -0.63 -13.64 6.23
N GLN A 306 -1.01 -14.54 5.31
CA GLN A 306 -1.56 -15.83 5.66
C GLN A 306 -0.50 -16.86 6.09
N ALA A 307 0.76 -16.62 5.76
CA ALA A 307 1.89 -17.40 6.25
C ALA A 307 2.39 -16.91 7.61
N SER A 308 1.92 -15.75 8.10
CA SER A 308 2.40 -15.09 9.31
C SER A 308 3.92 -14.94 9.33
N THR A 309 4.48 -14.44 8.22
CA THR A 309 5.92 -14.19 8.07
C THR A 309 6.20 -12.91 7.30
N LEU A 310 7.37 -12.34 7.53
CA LEU A 310 8.01 -11.44 6.57
C LEU A 310 9.09 -12.21 5.83
N THR A 311 9.15 -12.05 4.50
CA THR A 311 10.19 -12.63 3.66
C THR A 311 10.98 -11.52 2.99
N ALA A 312 12.31 -11.55 3.15
CA ALA A 312 13.22 -10.65 2.43
C ALA A 312 13.77 -11.35 1.18
N LEU A 313 13.66 -10.66 0.05
CA LEU A 313 14.13 -11.12 -1.26
C LEU A 313 15.21 -10.17 -1.77
N ARG A 314 16.31 -10.73 -2.24
CA ARG A 314 17.25 -10.05 -3.10
C ARG A 314 16.81 -10.30 -4.54
N VAL A 315 16.38 -9.25 -5.25
CA VAL A 315 15.90 -9.35 -6.63
C VAL A 315 17.00 -8.91 -7.58
N ASP A 316 17.39 -9.82 -8.46
CA ASP A 316 18.36 -9.56 -9.53
C ASP A 316 17.75 -8.61 -10.57
N ARG A 317 18.50 -7.58 -10.98
CA ARG A 317 17.97 -6.52 -11.87
C ARG A 317 17.84 -6.95 -13.32
N GLU A 318 18.65 -7.87 -13.77
CA GLU A 318 18.64 -8.31 -15.17
C GLU A 318 17.50 -9.32 -15.41
N THR A 319 17.37 -10.29 -14.53
CA THR A 319 16.42 -11.39 -14.65
C THR A 319 15.07 -11.11 -13.95
N GLY A 320 15.02 -10.15 -13.03
CA GLY A 320 13.86 -9.92 -12.17
C GLY A 320 13.60 -11.00 -11.11
N SER A 321 14.47 -12.03 -11.08
CA SER A 321 14.29 -13.17 -10.17
C SER A 321 14.70 -12.83 -8.75
N GLY A 322 13.86 -13.16 -7.76
CA GLY A 322 14.14 -13.00 -6.34
C GLY A 322 14.75 -14.23 -5.71
N THR A 323 15.74 -14.03 -4.84
CA THR A 323 16.31 -15.06 -3.98
C THR A 323 16.01 -14.71 -2.54
N PRO A 324 15.36 -15.58 -1.74
CA PRO A 324 15.17 -15.34 -0.30
C PRO A 324 16.53 -15.18 0.42
N VAL A 325 16.64 -14.11 1.20
CA VAL A 325 17.84 -13.80 1.99
C VAL A 325 17.57 -13.75 3.49
N GLY A 326 16.29 -13.75 3.89
CA GLY A 326 15.89 -13.79 5.29
C GLY A 326 14.39 -13.94 5.44
N SER A 327 13.97 -14.46 6.58
CA SER A 327 12.56 -14.44 6.99
C SER A 327 12.44 -14.33 8.51
N VAL A 328 11.33 -13.78 8.98
CA VAL A 328 11.03 -13.71 10.41
C VAL A 328 9.53 -13.96 10.64
N PRO A 329 9.16 -14.81 11.62
CA PRO A 329 7.77 -14.98 12.01
C PRO A 329 7.20 -13.67 12.55
N LEU A 330 6.00 -13.31 12.10
CA LEU A 330 5.27 -12.14 12.55
C LEU A 330 3.78 -12.34 12.29
N PRO A 331 2.90 -12.26 13.31
CA PRO A 331 1.48 -12.55 13.15
C PRO A 331 0.82 -11.67 12.09
N ALA A 332 0.19 -12.28 11.10
CA ALA A 332 -0.63 -11.67 10.06
C ALA A 332 -0.14 -10.29 9.54
N PRO A 333 1.12 -10.15 9.06
CA PRO A 333 1.66 -8.88 8.60
C PRO A 333 0.85 -8.35 7.40
N ALA A 334 0.47 -7.07 7.44
CA ALA A 334 -0.40 -6.47 6.44
C ALA A 334 0.22 -5.31 5.68
N CYS A 335 1.11 -4.55 6.34
CA CYS A 335 1.82 -3.40 5.77
C CYS A 335 3.26 -3.40 6.25
N VAL A 336 4.21 -3.14 5.35
CA VAL A 336 5.64 -2.97 5.65
C VAL A 336 6.04 -1.56 5.26
N LEU A 337 6.61 -0.80 6.20
CA LEU A 337 7.00 0.58 6.00
C LEU A 337 8.45 0.79 6.48
N PRO A 338 9.37 1.28 5.63
CA PRO A 338 10.72 1.60 6.06
C PRO A 338 10.72 2.67 7.16
N ALA A 339 11.42 2.41 8.27
CA ALA A 339 11.68 3.41 9.28
C ALA A 339 12.85 4.29 8.80
N ARG A 340 12.63 5.59 8.80
CA ARG A 340 13.66 6.58 8.43
C ARG A 340 14.62 6.86 9.60
#